data_d38a8fe15336665c9e28f366180b8a2f
#
_entry.id   d38a8fe15336665c9e28f366180b8a2f
#
_cell.length_a   1.000
_cell.length_b   1.000
_cell.length_c   1.000
_cell.angle_alpha   90.00
_cell.angle_beta   90.00
_cell.angle_gamma   90.00
#
_symmetry.space_group_name_H-M   'P 1'
#
loop_
_entity.id
_entity.type
_entity.pdbx_description
1 polymer ?
#
loop_
_entity_poly.entity_id
_entity_poly.type
_entity_poly.pdbx_seq_one_letter_code
_entity_poly.pdbx_strand_id
1 'polypeptide(L)'
;LGALHVNSKNNKHYYYCRTNAADKTGKYLGKKDKTLILALAQKKLDLQLLESYQKQKEIILRTIKDLEKQKTQQNMLEGLPENLQQQLQPHLASINNAKNATYIKRWKEMKYEKMRIENPLIKTLRGEFVRSKSEAMIADRLYAHNIPYRYECPIMTDGVQYCPDFTILNIHTLKTYYWEHCGMMDDKTYVSNLLYKVDNYAAGGHTIGQDLILTFEAGGKPISIVTVEATIKNCLL
;
A
#
# COMPACT_ATOMS: atom_id res chain seq x y z
N LEU A 1 -37.27 -12.33 6.98
CA LEU A 1 -36.66 -13.64 6.82
C LEU A 1 -36.13 -14.11 8.17
N GLY A 2 -36.51 -15.36 8.60
CA GLY A 2 -36.07 -15.95 9.86
C GLY A 2 -34.57 -16.24 9.96
N ALA A 3 -34.20 -17.02 10.94
CA ALA A 3 -32.83 -17.48 11.17
C ALA A 3 -32.70 -18.98 10.87
N LEU A 4 -31.58 -19.37 10.24
CA LEU A 4 -31.27 -20.80 10.01
C LEU A 4 -30.79 -21.44 11.29
N HIS A 5 -31.45 -22.53 11.70
CA HIS A 5 -30.99 -23.43 12.74
C HIS A 5 -30.69 -24.80 12.14
N VAL A 6 -29.53 -25.37 12.46
CA VAL A 6 -29.07 -26.67 11.94
C VAL A 6 -28.91 -27.64 13.09
N ASN A 7 -29.59 -28.77 13.02
CA ASN A 7 -29.40 -29.88 13.92
C ASN A 7 -28.69 -31.02 13.18
N SER A 8 -27.72 -31.65 13.86
CA SER A 8 -27.00 -32.80 13.30
C SER A 8 -27.27 -34.04 14.15
N LYS A 9 -27.71 -35.11 13.50
CA LYS A 9 -27.93 -36.40 14.14
C LYS A 9 -27.51 -37.53 13.19
N ASN A 10 -26.65 -38.43 13.65
CA ASN A 10 -26.16 -39.59 12.87
C ASN A 10 -25.58 -39.18 11.50
N ASN A 11 -24.67 -38.23 11.48
CA ASN A 11 -24.05 -37.65 10.25
C ASN A 11 -25.05 -37.04 9.24
N LYS A 12 -26.29 -36.79 9.62
CA LYS A 12 -27.28 -36.10 8.80
C LYS A 12 -27.60 -34.74 9.39
N HIS A 13 -27.77 -33.75 8.52
CA HIS A 13 -28.10 -32.38 8.90
C HIS A 13 -29.56 -32.09 8.61
N TYR A 14 -30.26 -31.50 9.58
CA TYR A 14 -31.66 -31.11 9.52
C TYR A 14 -31.73 -29.60 9.66
N TYR A 15 -32.44 -28.95 8.77
CA TYR A 15 -32.51 -27.50 8.67
C TYR A 15 -33.87 -26.99 9.14
N TYR A 16 -33.88 -25.93 9.91
CA TYR A 16 -35.07 -25.30 10.47
C TYR A 16 -34.97 -23.79 10.29
N CYS A 17 -36.12 -23.15 9.96
CA CYS A 17 -36.26 -21.71 9.93
C CYS A 17 -36.93 -21.27 11.21
N ARG A 18 -36.26 -20.45 12.02
CA ARG A 18 -36.84 -19.80 13.21
C ARG A 18 -37.26 -18.38 12.87
N THR A 19 -38.49 -17.99 13.18
CA THR A 19 -39.01 -16.67 12.81
C THR A 19 -38.69 -15.59 13.83
N ASN A 20 -38.51 -15.95 15.09
CA ASN A 20 -38.15 -15.07 16.20
C ASN A 20 -37.33 -15.82 17.26
N ALA A 21 -36.82 -15.09 18.27
CA ALA A 21 -36.01 -15.67 19.36
C ALA A 21 -36.82 -16.60 20.29
N ALA A 22 -38.11 -16.44 20.40
CA ALA A 22 -39.00 -17.28 21.21
C ALA A 22 -39.35 -18.63 20.53
N ASP A 23 -39.12 -18.71 19.21
CA ASP A 23 -39.38 -19.93 18.44
C ASP A 23 -38.24 -20.95 18.66
N LYS A 24 -38.45 -21.84 19.64
CA LYS A 24 -37.46 -22.85 20.04
C LYS A 24 -37.35 -24.01 19.03
N THR A 25 -38.38 -24.32 18.31
CA THR A 25 -38.48 -25.48 17.43
C THR A 25 -38.14 -25.14 15.96
N GLY A 26 -38.70 -24.05 15.48
CA GLY A 26 -38.57 -23.65 14.07
C GLY A 26 -39.35 -24.52 13.09
N LYS A 27 -39.60 -24.00 11.91
CA LYS A 27 -40.23 -24.76 10.80
C LYS A 27 -39.16 -25.60 10.10
N TYR A 28 -39.37 -26.89 10.00
CA TYR A 28 -38.50 -27.79 9.25
C TYR A 28 -38.43 -27.42 7.76
N LEU A 29 -37.23 -27.43 7.20
CA LEU A 29 -36.94 -27.17 5.79
C LEU A 29 -36.51 -28.45 5.11
N GLY A 30 -37.25 -28.93 4.15
CA GLY A 30 -36.98 -30.13 3.39
C GLY A 30 -36.22 -29.91 2.10
N LYS A 31 -36.09 -30.96 1.29
CA LYS A 31 -35.38 -30.91 -0.01
C LYS A 31 -35.92 -29.85 -0.99
N LYS A 32 -37.21 -29.54 -0.91
CA LYS A 32 -37.86 -28.51 -1.73
C LYS A 32 -37.44 -27.08 -1.37
N ASP A 33 -36.96 -26.87 -0.14
CA ASP A 33 -36.63 -25.56 0.41
C ASP A 33 -35.14 -25.21 0.23
N LYS A 34 -34.41 -25.87 -0.69
CA LYS A 34 -32.96 -25.71 -0.87
C LYS A 34 -32.53 -24.26 -1.08
N THR A 35 -33.27 -23.52 -1.90
CA THR A 35 -33.00 -22.10 -2.15
C THR A 35 -33.17 -21.26 -0.88
N LEU A 36 -34.19 -21.54 -0.09
CA LEU A 36 -34.41 -20.86 1.18
C LEU A 36 -33.34 -21.20 2.21
N ILE A 37 -32.92 -22.46 2.28
CA ILE A 37 -31.81 -22.90 3.15
C ILE A 37 -30.54 -22.15 2.82
N LEU A 38 -30.17 -22.04 1.53
CA LEU A 38 -29.00 -21.29 1.08
C LEU A 38 -29.08 -19.81 1.41
N ALA A 39 -30.25 -19.17 1.17
CA ALA A 39 -30.43 -17.76 1.47
C ALA A 39 -30.33 -17.47 2.99
N LEU A 40 -30.86 -18.37 3.83
CA LEU A 40 -30.74 -18.23 5.29
C LEU A 40 -29.32 -18.52 5.79
N ALA A 41 -28.60 -19.45 5.15
CA ALA A 41 -27.21 -19.73 5.45
C ALA A 41 -26.33 -18.51 5.09
N GLN A 42 -26.53 -17.93 3.88
CA GLN A 42 -25.84 -16.72 3.47
C GLN A 42 -26.11 -15.57 4.44
N LYS A 43 -27.37 -15.31 4.78
CA LYS A 43 -27.72 -14.28 5.77
C LYS A 43 -27.00 -14.49 7.11
N LYS A 44 -26.91 -15.74 7.58
CA LYS A 44 -26.19 -16.05 8.83
C LYS A 44 -24.69 -15.72 8.72
N LEU A 45 -24.08 -16.09 7.60
CA LEU A 45 -22.67 -15.79 7.32
C LEU A 45 -22.44 -14.26 7.26
N ASP A 46 -23.29 -13.54 6.52
CA ASP A 46 -23.18 -12.09 6.38
C ASP A 46 -23.29 -11.37 7.73
N LEU A 47 -24.20 -11.82 8.61
CA LEU A 47 -24.32 -11.28 9.96
C LEU A 47 -23.07 -11.54 10.82
N GLN A 48 -22.49 -12.73 10.72
CA GLN A 48 -21.25 -13.07 11.43
C GLN A 48 -20.06 -12.26 10.92
N LEU A 49 -19.96 -12.05 9.60
CA LEU A 49 -18.94 -11.21 8.99
C LEU A 49 -19.12 -9.75 9.42
N LEU A 50 -20.34 -9.23 9.40
CA LEU A 50 -20.63 -7.87 9.84
C LEU A 50 -20.23 -7.66 11.31
N GLU A 51 -20.55 -8.58 12.20
CA GLU A 51 -20.15 -8.51 13.60
C GLU A 51 -18.62 -8.53 13.75
N SER A 52 -17.93 -9.39 12.98
CA SER A 52 -16.46 -9.46 12.96
C SER A 52 -15.85 -8.14 12.50
N TYR A 53 -16.36 -7.56 11.39
CA TYR A 53 -15.86 -6.28 10.88
C TYR A 53 -16.15 -5.11 11.83
N GLN A 54 -17.30 -5.11 12.50
CA GLN A 54 -17.60 -4.10 13.52
C GLN A 54 -16.59 -4.15 14.68
N LYS A 55 -16.28 -5.35 15.19
CA LYS A 55 -15.25 -5.53 16.23
C LYS A 55 -13.86 -5.06 15.76
N GLN A 56 -13.46 -5.41 14.54
CA GLN A 56 -12.20 -4.96 13.96
C GLN A 56 -12.15 -3.43 13.83
N LYS A 57 -13.23 -2.82 13.34
CA LYS A 57 -13.36 -1.36 13.24
C LYS A 57 -13.20 -0.68 14.60
N GLU A 58 -13.83 -1.21 15.63
CA GLU A 58 -13.71 -0.65 16.99
C GLU A 58 -12.27 -0.71 17.52
N ILE A 59 -11.57 -1.84 17.29
CA ILE A 59 -10.17 -1.99 17.67
C ILE A 59 -9.30 -0.97 16.94
N ILE A 60 -9.48 -0.82 15.63
CA ILE A 60 -8.72 0.15 14.82
C ILE A 60 -8.97 1.58 15.30
N LEU A 61 -10.24 1.96 15.51
CA LEU A 61 -10.59 3.32 15.98
C LEU A 61 -10.01 3.60 17.38
N ARG A 62 -10.01 2.60 18.26
CA ARG A 62 -9.39 2.73 19.59
C ARG A 62 -7.88 2.93 19.45
N THR A 63 -7.22 2.13 18.61
CA THR A 63 -5.78 2.24 18.35
C THR A 63 -5.41 3.59 17.77
N ILE A 64 -6.18 4.11 16.80
CA ILE A 64 -5.99 5.46 16.25
C ILE A 64 -6.08 6.51 17.35
N LYS A 65 -7.15 6.45 18.17
CA LYS A 65 -7.34 7.40 19.28
C LYS A 65 -6.21 7.35 20.32
N ASP A 66 -5.67 6.16 20.58
CA ASP A 66 -4.55 5.99 21.51
C ASP A 66 -3.24 6.53 20.90
N LEU A 67 -3.02 6.35 19.60
CA LEU A 67 -1.89 6.93 18.87
C LEU A 67 -1.98 8.48 18.82
N GLU A 68 -3.17 9.03 18.59
CA GLU A 68 -3.40 10.48 18.61
C GLU A 68 -3.14 11.10 19.96
N LYS A 69 -3.37 10.35 21.06
CA LYS A 69 -3.05 10.80 22.43
C LYS A 69 -1.57 10.69 22.76
N GLN A 70 -0.79 9.89 22.00
CA GLN A 70 0.65 9.85 22.21
C GLN A 70 1.24 11.22 21.89
N LYS A 71 1.83 11.86 22.89
CA LYS A 71 2.54 13.12 22.71
C LYS A 71 3.60 12.92 21.63
N THR A 72 3.53 13.71 20.56
CA THR A 72 4.65 13.80 19.62
C THR A 72 5.89 14.27 20.39
N GLN A 73 7.09 13.98 19.89
CA GLN A 73 8.31 14.40 20.60
C GLN A 73 8.39 15.92 20.75
N GLN A 74 7.78 16.67 19.82
CA GLN A 74 7.62 18.12 19.96
C GLN A 74 6.77 18.50 21.18
N ASN A 75 5.66 17.80 21.40
CA ASN A 75 4.78 18.03 22.54
C ASN A 75 5.39 17.59 23.88
N MET A 76 6.47 16.77 23.87
CA MET A 76 7.20 16.43 25.10
C MET A 76 7.98 17.61 25.68
N LEU A 77 8.34 18.56 24.84
CA LEU A 77 8.99 19.81 25.27
C LEU A 77 7.98 20.91 25.67
N GLU A 78 6.71 20.76 25.26
CA GLU A 78 5.65 21.68 25.65
C GLU A 78 5.48 21.68 27.20
N GLY A 79 5.54 22.87 27.79
CA GLY A 79 5.46 23.02 29.23
C GLY A 79 6.82 23.10 29.96
N LEU A 80 7.93 22.89 29.25
CA LEU A 80 9.25 23.22 29.78
C LEU A 80 9.59 24.68 29.51
N PRO A 81 10.40 25.32 30.39
CA PRO A 81 10.97 26.65 30.12
C PRO A 81 11.73 26.67 28.78
N GLU A 82 11.66 27.81 28.06
CA GLU A 82 12.21 27.93 26.70
C GLU A 82 13.72 27.61 26.62
N ASN A 83 14.48 28.00 27.63
CA ASN A 83 15.91 27.71 27.73
C ASN A 83 16.18 26.17 27.80
N LEU A 84 15.32 25.42 28.47
CA LEU A 84 15.45 23.94 28.54
C LEU A 84 14.99 23.30 27.23
N GLN A 85 13.95 23.84 26.59
CA GLN A 85 13.52 23.36 25.27
C GLN A 85 14.67 23.47 24.26
N GLN A 86 15.36 24.60 24.20
CA GLN A 86 16.50 24.84 23.31
C GLN A 86 17.67 23.89 23.61
N GLN A 87 17.97 23.60 24.87
CA GLN A 87 19.03 22.66 25.24
C GLN A 87 18.70 21.19 24.92
N LEU A 88 17.42 20.79 24.96
CA LEU A 88 16.98 19.42 24.73
C LEU A 88 16.68 19.13 23.25
N GLN A 89 16.47 20.14 22.42
CA GLN A 89 16.23 19.98 20.97
C GLN A 89 17.28 19.12 20.26
N PRO A 90 18.60 19.33 20.44
CA PRO A 90 19.62 18.52 19.80
C PRO A 90 19.56 17.04 20.23
N HIS A 91 19.18 16.77 21.48
CA HIS A 91 19.05 15.42 22.01
C HIS A 91 17.87 14.68 21.35
N LEU A 92 16.71 15.33 21.22
CA LEU A 92 15.57 14.77 20.49
C LEU A 92 15.87 14.55 19.00
N ALA A 93 16.57 15.49 18.37
CA ALA A 93 17.00 15.33 16.98
C ALA A 93 17.93 14.10 16.81
N SER A 94 18.85 13.88 17.75
CA SER A 94 19.72 12.70 17.75
C SER A 94 18.94 11.38 17.86
N ILE A 95 17.94 11.31 18.73
CA ILE A 95 17.07 10.12 18.87
C ILE A 95 16.28 9.87 17.60
N ASN A 96 15.74 10.90 16.96
CA ASN A 96 15.02 10.80 15.70
C ASN A 96 15.93 10.32 14.58
N ASN A 97 17.11 10.89 14.47
CA ASN A 97 18.10 10.48 13.46
C ASN A 97 18.48 9.01 13.62
N ALA A 98 18.66 8.51 14.83
CA ALA A 98 18.96 7.09 15.08
C ALA A 98 17.80 6.17 14.69
N LYS A 99 16.54 6.55 14.99
CA LYS A 99 15.35 5.81 14.57
C LYS A 99 15.20 5.81 13.06
N ASN A 100 15.38 6.97 12.42
CA ASN A 100 15.33 7.11 10.98
C ASN A 100 16.41 6.29 10.28
N ALA A 101 17.64 6.31 10.78
CA ALA A 101 18.74 5.49 10.26
C ALA A 101 18.43 3.99 10.34
N THR A 102 17.84 3.52 11.44
CA THR A 102 17.41 2.12 11.59
C THR A 102 16.30 1.76 10.61
N TYR A 103 15.30 2.64 10.42
CA TYR A 103 14.23 2.45 9.45
C TYR A 103 14.77 2.40 8.02
N ILE A 104 15.62 3.36 7.64
CA ILE A 104 16.26 3.43 6.31
C ILE A 104 17.08 2.16 6.03
N LYS A 105 17.85 1.70 7.04
CA LYS A 105 18.61 0.45 6.93
C LYS A 105 17.71 -0.75 6.66
N ARG A 106 16.66 -0.95 7.47
CA ARG A 106 15.68 -2.04 7.28
C ARG A 106 15.01 -1.95 5.93
N TRP A 107 14.64 -0.73 5.50
CA TRP A 107 14.03 -0.52 4.19
C TRP A 107 14.98 -0.92 3.05
N LYS A 108 16.27 -0.59 3.12
CA LYS A 108 17.28 -0.99 2.13
C LYS A 108 17.51 -2.50 2.09
N GLU A 109 17.46 -3.16 3.23
CA GLU A 109 17.74 -4.61 3.39
C GLU A 109 16.51 -5.50 3.10
N MET A 110 15.31 -4.94 2.96
CA MET A 110 14.10 -5.70 2.69
C MET A 110 14.22 -6.41 1.33
N LYS A 111 14.13 -7.74 1.38
CA LYS A 111 14.11 -8.58 0.18
C LYS A 111 12.72 -8.55 -0.44
N TYR A 112 12.66 -8.54 -1.76
CA TYR A 112 11.44 -8.67 -2.55
C TYR A 112 11.71 -9.53 -3.78
N GLU A 113 10.69 -10.20 -4.29
CA GLU A 113 10.79 -10.95 -5.53
C GLU A 113 10.69 -9.98 -6.70
N LYS A 114 11.76 -9.90 -7.49
CA LYS A 114 11.77 -9.13 -8.74
C LYS A 114 11.01 -9.90 -9.81
N MET A 115 10.31 -9.18 -10.67
CA MET A 115 9.78 -9.80 -11.89
C MET A 115 10.95 -10.36 -12.72
N ARG A 116 10.72 -11.56 -13.30
CA ARG A 116 11.73 -12.19 -14.15
C ARG A 116 11.91 -11.35 -15.41
N ILE A 117 13.10 -10.86 -15.62
CA ILE A 117 13.42 -10.01 -16.77
C ILE A 117 13.95 -10.90 -17.90
N GLU A 118 13.25 -10.91 -19.05
CA GLU A 118 13.56 -11.79 -20.18
C GLU A 118 14.55 -11.18 -21.21
N ASN A 119 14.81 -9.87 -21.16
CA ASN A 119 15.57 -9.17 -22.21
C ASN A 119 16.88 -8.55 -21.71
N PRO A 120 17.84 -8.31 -22.62
CA PRO A 120 19.14 -7.77 -22.29
C PRO A 120 19.02 -6.43 -21.60
N LEU A 121 19.76 -6.33 -20.52
CA LEU A 121 19.57 -5.35 -19.51
C LEU A 121 20.76 -4.43 -19.51
N ILE A 122 20.49 -3.19 -19.20
CA ILE A 122 21.51 -2.17 -19.04
C ILE A 122 21.93 -2.19 -17.58
N LYS A 123 23.23 -2.34 -17.34
CA LYS A 123 23.79 -2.34 -15.99
C LYS A 123 23.90 -0.92 -15.46
N THR A 124 23.37 -0.69 -14.28
CA THR A 124 23.45 0.59 -13.57
C THR A 124 24.76 0.74 -12.80
N LEU A 125 25.09 1.95 -12.34
CA LEU A 125 26.25 2.21 -11.47
C LEU A 125 26.18 1.44 -10.14
N ARG A 126 24.98 1.20 -9.62
CA ARG A 126 24.77 0.36 -8.42
C ARG A 126 25.02 -1.12 -8.69
N GLY A 127 25.08 -1.53 -9.96
CA GLY A 127 25.39 -2.89 -10.39
C GLY A 127 24.18 -3.77 -10.68
N GLU A 128 22.97 -3.28 -10.55
CA GLU A 128 21.75 -3.97 -10.98
C GLU A 128 21.48 -3.77 -12.47
N PHE A 129 20.56 -4.56 -12.99
CA PHE A 129 20.13 -4.48 -14.38
C PHE A 129 18.74 -3.91 -14.49
N VAL A 130 18.50 -3.05 -15.48
CA VAL A 130 17.24 -2.39 -15.81
C VAL A 130 16.91 -2.58 -17.28
N ARG A 131 15.65 -2.32 -17.69
CA ARG A 131 15.17 -2.63 -19.05
C ARG A 131 15.53 -1.59 -20.10
N SER A 132 15.71 -0.31 -19.72
CA SER A 132 15.95 0.78 -20.66
C SER A 132 17.09 1.69 -20.24
N LYS A 133 17.62 2.47 -21.21
CA LYS A 133 18.65 3.49 -20.95
C LYS A 133 18.14 4.58 -20.03
N SER A 134 16.88 4.94 -20.16
CA SER A 134 16.23 5.96 -19.34
C SER A 134 16.07 5.52 -17.91
N GLU A 135 15.69 4.26 -17.68
CA GLU A 135 15.68 3.67 -16.34
C GLU A 135 17.10 3.59 -15.74
N ALA A 136 18.12 3.24 -16.53
CA ALA A 136 19.50 3.26 -16.06
C ALA A 136 19.93 4.68 -15.64
N MET A 137 19.57 5.71 -16.43
CA MET A 137 19.85 7.10 -16.07
C MET A 137 19.16 7.50 -14.78
N ILE A 138 17.87 7.16 -14.59
CA ILE A 138 17.13 7.45 -13.36
C ILE A 138 17.78 6.74 -12.17
N ALA A 139 18.07 5.44 -12.30
CA ALA A 139 18.73 4.64 -11.27
C ALA A 139 20.08 5.23 -10.85
N ASP A 140 20.92 5.61 -11.83
CA ASP A 140 22.24 6.17 -11.60
C ASP A 140 22.18 7.54 -10.91
N ARG A 141 21.18 8.36 -11.23
CA ARG A 141 20.98 9.66 -10.56
C ARG A 141 20.47 9.48 -9.14
N LEU A 142 19.51 8.58 -8.90
CA LEU A 142 19.06 8.22 -7.55
C LEU A 142 20.25 7.72 -6.69
N TYR A 143 21.09 6.85 -7.27
CA TYR A 143 22.27 6.32 -6.60
C TYR A 143 23.30 7.41 -6.29
N ALA A 144 23.59 8.31 -7.22
CA ALA A 144 24.51 9.43 -7.04
C ALA A 144 24.06 10.40 -5.93
N HIS A 145 22.76 10.58 -5.75
CA HIS A 145 22.18 11.36 -4.66
C HIS A 145 22.02 10.59 -3.34
N ASN A 146 22.50 9.34 -3.27
CA ASN A 146 22.32 8.45 -2.12
C ASN A 146 20.85 8.22 -1.71
N ILE A 147 19.91 8.37 -2.65
CA ILE A 147 18.48 8.15 -2.43
C ILE A 147 18.20 6.64 -2.52
N PRO A 148 17.66 6.02 -1.45
CA PRO A 148 17.33 4.60 -1.48
C PRO A 148 16.19 4.32 -2.46
N TYR A 149 16.39 3.35 -3.35
CA TYR A 149 15.36 2.91 -4.26
C TYR A 149 15.38 1.39 -4.43
N ARG A 150 14.25 0.84 -4.89
CA ARG A 150 14.06 -0.54 -5.34
C ARG A 150 13.53 -0.50 -6.77
N TYR A 151 14.12 -1.28 -7.63
CA TYR A 151 13.72 -1.40 -9.03
C TYR A 151 12.69 -2.53 -9.17
N GLU A 152 11.55 -2.25 -9.83
CA GLU A 152 10.44 -3.19 -10.05
C GLU A 152 9.99 -3.94 -8.77
N CYS A 153 9.90 -3.22 -7.66
CA CYS A 153 9.43 -3.78 -6.41
C CYS A 153 7.90 -3.91 -6.42
N PRO A 154 7.34 -5.13 -6.24
CA PRO A 154 5.90 -5.31 -6.24
C PRO A 154 5.21 -4.54 -5.12
N ILE A 155 4.09 -3.91 -5.46
CA ILE A 155 3.17 -3.28 -4.50
C ILE A 155 1.76 -3.78 -4.75
N MET A 156 0.95 -3.81 -3.70
CA MET A 156 -0.48 -4.11 -3.81
C MET A 156 -1.27 -2.82 -3.76
N THR A 157 -2.09 -2.58 -4.77
CA THR A 157 -2.90 -1.38 -4.93
C THR A 157 -4.31 -1.81 -5.32
N ASP A 158 -5.29 -1.52 -4.48
CA ASP A 158 -6.71 -1.91 -4.68
C ASP A 158 -6.88 -3.40 -5.03
N GLY A 159 -6.16 -4.29 -4.34
CA GLY A 159 -6.20 -5.73 -4.57
C GLY A 159 -5.48 -6.23 -5.84
N VAL A 160 -4.86 -5.34 -6.60
CA VAL A 160 -4.06 -5.65 -7.81
C VAL A 160 -2.58 -5.42 -7.53
N GLN A 161 -1.73 -6.33 -8.00
CA GLN A 161 -0.28 -6.18 -7.90
C GLN A 161 0.26 -5.35 -9.07
N TYR A 162 1.01 -4.31 -8.74
CA TYR A 162 1.78 -3.50 -9.69
C TYR A 162 3.26 -3.54 -9.33
N CYS A 163 4.11 -3.31 -10.34
CA CYS A 163 5.54 -3.14 -10.16
C CYS A 163 5.91 -1.77 -10.77
N PRO A 164 5.99 -0.71 -9.95
CA PRO A 164 6.52 0.56 -10.43
C PRO A 164 7.98 0.40 -10.83
N ASP A 165 8.45 1.17 -11.81
CA ASP A 165 9.86 1.10 -12.23
C ASP A 165 10.77 1.36 -11.02
N PHE A 166 10.43 2.34 -10.20
CA PHE A 166 11.16 2.60 -8.96
C PHE A 166 10.22 2.84 -7.78
N THR A 167 10.46 2.12 -6.70
CA THR A 167 9.94 2.43 -5.36
C THR A 167 11.05 3.13 -4.59
N ILE A 168 10.83 4.37 -4.14
CA ILE A 168 11.87 5.28 -3.64
C ILE A 168 11.53 5.71 -2.23
N LEU A 169 12.51 5.72 -1.34
CA LEU A 169 12.37 6.26 0.01
C LEU A 169 12.98 7.67 0.10
N ASN A 170 12.15 8.68 0.36
CA ASN A 170 12.65 9.98 0.78
C ASN A 170 13.20 9.86 2.22
N ILE A 171 14.50 10.03 2.39
CA ILE A 171 15.19 9.82 3.68
C ILE A 171 14.92 10.92 4.70
N HIS A 172 14.42 12.07 4.27
CA HIS A 172 14.11 13.20 5.14
C HIS A 172 12.71 13.11 5.74
N THR A 173 11.74 12.69 4.92
CA THR A 173 10.33 12.58 5.30
C THR A 173 9.90 11.14 5.65
N LEU A 174 10.72 10.15 5.31
CA LEU A 174 10.43 8.70 5.35
C LEU A 174 9.23 8.29 4.51
N LYS A 175 8.78 9.15 3.62
CA LYS A 175 7.69 8.89 2.68
C LYS A 175 8.21 8.05 1.52
N THR A 176 7.42 7.07 1.10
CA THR A 176 7.69 6.27 -0.11
C THR A 176 7.07 6.96 -1.32
N TYR A 177 7.83 7.00 -2.42
CA TYR A 177 7.41 7.48 -3.74
C TYR A 177 7.49 6.34 -4.74
N TYR A 178 6.61 6.39 -5.74
CA TYR A 178 6.59 5.47 -6.87
C TYR A 178 6.89 6.28 -8.14
N TRP A 179 7.90 5.87 -8.89
CA TRP A 179 8.26 6.53 -10.14
C TRP A 179 8.05 5.56 -11.29
N GLU A 180 7.24 5.98 -12.25
CA GLU A 180 6.99 5.31 -13.53
C GLU A 180 7.59 6.14 -14.65
N HIS A 181 8.41 5.50 -15.48
CA HIS A 181 8.97 6.12 -16.67
C HIS A 181 8.24 5.60 -17.92
N CYS A 182 7.46 6.44 -18.55
CA CYS A 182 6.58 6.11 -19.66
C CYS A 182 7.30 6.32 -21.00
N GLY A 183 8.03 5.30 -21.47
CA GLY A 183 8.94 5.40 -22.62
C GLY A 183 8.27 5.23 -24.00
N MET A 184 6.98 4.90 -24.08
CA MET A 184 6.32 4.55 -25.34
C MET A 184 5.05 5.39 -25.58
N MET A 185 5.13 6.71 -25.37
CA MET A 185 3.95 7.58 -25.45
C MET A 185 3.42 7.78 -26.88
N ASP A 186 4.14 7.31 -27.89
CA ASP A 186 3.66 7.29 -29.29
C ASP A 186 2.73 6.09 -29.59
N ASP A 187 2.72 5.07 -28.73
CA ASP A 187 1.85 3.91 -28.87
C ASP A 187 0.51 4.13 -28.15
N LYS A 188 -0.57 4.17 -28.91
CA LYS A 188 -1.93 4.40 -28.40
C LYS A 188 -2.37 3.32 -27.39
N THR A 189 -1.98 2.07 -27.62
CA THR A 189 -2.34 0.95 -26.75
C THR A 189 -1.60 1.06 -25.42
N TYR A 190 -0.31 1.41 -25.48
CA TYR A 190 0.50 1.68 -24.30
C TYR A 190 -0.10 2.82 -23.47
N VAL A 191 -0.47 3.94 -24.11
CA VAL A 191 -1.09 5.10 -23.44
C VAL A 191 -2.40 4.71 -22.75
N SER A 192 -3.28 3.94 -23.44
CA SER A 192 -4.52 3.46 -22.82
C SER A 192 -4.28 2.61 -21.59
N ASN A 193 -3.31 1.70 -21.65
CA ASN A 193 -2.92 0.85 -20.52
C ASN A 193 -2.30 1.66 -19.38
N LEU A 194 -1.51 2.69 -19.71
CA LEU A 194 -0.93 3.61 -18.73
C LEU A 194 -2.01 4.38 -17.98
N LEU A 195 -3.02 4.94 -18.70
CA LEU A 195 -4.13 5.65 -18.06
C LEU A 195 -4.89 4.73 -17.09
N TYR A 196 -5.19 3.50 -17.51
CA TYR A 196 -5.81 2.51 -16.63
C TYR A 196 -4.94 2.19 -15.40
N LYS A 197 -3.62 2.07 -15.59
CA LYS A 197 -2.66 1.85 -14.49
C LYS A 197 -2.67 3.03 -13.51
N VAL A 198 -2.69 4.27 -14.00
CA VAL A 198 -2.74 5.49 -13.18
C VAL A 198 -4.04 5.59 -12.39
N ASP A 199 -5.18 5.26 -13.00
CA ASP A 199 -6.47 5.22 -12.31
C ASP A 199 -6.47 4.20 -11.15
N ASN A 200 -5.85 3.03 -11.36
CA ASN A 200 -5.72 2.03 -10.31
C ASN A 200 -4.74 2.47 -9.20
N TYR A 201 -3.66 3.18 -9.53
CA TYR A 201 -2.81 3.80 -8.51
C TYR A 201 -3.61 4.79 -7.67
N ALA A 202 -4.42 5.64 -8.32
CA ALA A 202 -5.25 6.63 -7.62
C ALA A 202 -6.32 5.96 -6.73
N ALA A 203 -6.98 4.89 -7.20
CA ALA A 203 -7.92 4.10 -6.40
C ALA A 203 -7.26 3.50 -5.16
N GLY A 204 -6.00 3.10 -5.24
CA GLY A 204 -5.19 2.62 -4.12
C GLY A 204 -4.58 3.73 -3.25
N GLY A 205 -4.90 5.00 -3.52
CA GLY A 205 -4.43 6.15 -2.74
C GLY A 205 -3.10 6.74 -3.19
N HIS A 206 -2.55 6.31 -4.34
CA HIS A 206 -1.30 6.82 -4.90
C HIS A 206 -1.60 7.79 -6.05
N THR A 207 -1.34 9.08 -5.86
CA THR A 207 -1.73 10.10 -6.84
C THR A 207 -0.54 10.88 -7.38
N ILE A 208 -0.65 11.30 -8.65
CA ILE A 208 0.36 12.14 -9.30
C ILE A 208 0.52 13.43 -8.50
N GLY A 209 1.76 13.81 -8.21
CA GLY A 209 2.09 15.01 -7.44
C GLY A 209 2.08 14.82 -5.92
N GLN A 210 1.58 13.69 -5.40
CA GLN A 210 1.71 13.36 -3.99
C GLN A 210 2.82 12.33 -3.73
N ASP A 211 2.72 11.15 -4.31
CA ASP A 211 3.66 10.05 -4.14
C ASP A 211 3.88 9.24 -5.44
N LEU A 212 3.12 9.53 -6.50
CA LEU A 212 3.31 8.98 -7.83
C LEU A 212 4.00 10.01 -8.72
N ILE A 213 5.18 9.66 -9.24
CA ILE A 213 5.98 10.44 -10.17
C ILE A 213 5.86 9.79 -11.55
N LEU A 214 5.49 10.58 -12.56
CA LEU A 214 5.48 10.14 -13.94
C LEU A 214 6.48 10.95 -14.76
N THR A 215 7.25 10.27 -15.59
CA THR A 215 8.10 10.89 -16.62
C THR A 215 7.85 10.23 -17.97
N PHE A 216 8.04 10.96 -19.06
CA PHE A 216 7.56 10.55 -20.36
C PHE A 216 8.63 10.66 -21.46
N GLU A 217 8.57 9.77 -22.45
CA GLU A 217 9.29 9.85 -23.72
C GLU A 217 8.32 9.69 -24.88
N ALA A 218 8.52 10.48 -25.92
CA ALA A 218 7.73 10.44 -27.16
C ALA A 218 8.54 10.97 -28.34
N GLY A 219 8.19 10.57 -29.56
CA GLY A 219 8.76 11.12 -30.79
C GLY A 219 10.27 10.89 -30.92
N GLY A 220 10.81 9.80 -30.37
CA GLY A 220 12.24 9.53 -30.36
C GLY A 220 13.06 10.48 -29.49
N LYS A 221 12.42 11.26 -28.63
CA LYS A 221 13.08 12.15 -27.65
C LYS A 221 13.19 11.44 -26.30
N PRO A 222 14.37 10.94 -25.93
CA PRO A 222 14.58 10.34 -24.62
C PRO A 222 14.47 11.39 -23.51
N ILE A 223 14.18 10.93 -22.28
CA ILE A 223 14.21 11.80 -21.12
C ILE A 223 15.60 12.44 -20.96
N SER A 224 15.63 13.71 -20.64
CA SER A 224 16.89 14.40 -20.41
C SER A 224 17.36 14.23 -18.96
N ILE A 225 18.67 14.24 -18.76
CA ILE A 225 19.28 14.24 -17.42
C ILE A 225 18.80 15.45 -16.60
N VAL A 226 18.53 16.59 -17.25
CA VAL A 226 18.02 17.81 -16.60
C VAL A 226 16.64 17.56 -16.03
N THR A 227 15.78 16.85 -16.77
CA THR A 227 14.44 16.47 -16.30
C THR A 227 14.52 15.53 -15.11
N VAL A 228 15.40 14.53 -15.16
CA VAL A 228 15.61 13.58 -14.04
C VAL A 228 16.09 14.31 -12.79
N GLU A 229 17.09 15.17 -12.92
CA GLU A 229 17.62 15.96 -11.80
C GLU A 229 16.57 16.91 -11.20
N ALA A 230 15.80 17.60 -12.06
CA ALA A 230 14.73 18.47 -11.61
C ALA A 230 13.65 17.69 -10.84
N THR A 231 13.28 16.50 -11.32
CA THR A 231 12.32 15.61 -10.65
C THR A 231 12.84 15.17 -9.28
N ILE A 232 14.10 14.75 -9.20
CA ILE A 232 14.74 14.36 -7.94
C ILE A 232 14.72 15.52 -6.95
N LYS A 233 15.16 16.71 -7.40
CA LYS A 233 15.22 17.91 -6.56
C LYS A 233 13.86 18.34 -6.02
N ASN A 234 12.83 18.28 -6.86
CA ASN A 234 11.51 18.77 -6.49
C ASN A 234 10.68 17.79 -5.67
N CYS A 235 10.91 16.49 -5.82
CA CYS A 235 10.08 15.45 -5.19
C CYS A 235 10.77 14.71 -4.04
N LEU A 236 12.11 14.62 -4.07
CA LEU A 236 12.85 13.68 -3.23
C LEU A 236 13.90 14.32 -2.32
N LEU A 237 14.30 15.56 -2.58
CA LEU A 237 15.23 16.36 -1.77
C LEU A 237 14.52 17.55 -1.14
#